data_21a3a24ddb8c33aff565c668f7a08ca8
#
_entry.id   21a3a24ddb8c33aff565c668f7a08ca8
#
_cell.length_a   1.000
_cell.length_b   1.000
_cell.length_c   1.000
_cell.angle_alpha   90.00
_cell.angle_beta   90.00
_cell.angle_gamma   90.00
#
_symmetry.space_group_name_H-M   'P 1'
#
loop_
_entity.id
_entity.type
_entity.pdbx_description
1 polymer ?
#
loop_
_entity_poly.entity_id
_entity_poly.type
_entity_poly.pdbx_seq_one_letter_code
_entity_poly.pdbx_strand_id
1 'polypeptide(L)'
;MELHMQSHHYARCRPDWRAAVVAGLIAGTVYMVLELLTARFLLYLGAWDTVKMVAAIILGREALASPDAFSWTIVLAAATVHYALSIILAAALALILGSFRLDSSMGLASLVGIVFGVAVYLVNFYALGRYFNWFDEARGWESLFAHALFGLVAADAYCHFERRNAAAHMPQPSSPP
;
A
#
# COMPACT_ATOMS: atom_id res chain seq x y z
N MET A 1 9.82 -51.97 10.70
CA MET A 1 9.52 -50.68 11.34
C MET A 1 10.08 -49.62 10.43
N GLU A 2 9.29 -49.23 9.39
CA GLU A 2 9.70 -48.22 8.41
C GLU A 2 9.38 -46.84 8.95
N LEU A 3 10.43 -46.08 9.23
CA LEU A 3 10.33 -44.66 9.56
C LEU A 3 9.97 -43.89 8.29
N HIS A 4 8.68 -43.56 8.12
CA HIS A 4 8.24 -42.57 7.13
C HIS A 4 8.78 -41.21 7.54
N MET A 5 9.95 -40.85 7.03
CA MET A 5 10.43 -39.46 7.03
C MET A 5 9.53 -38.66 6.10
N GLN A 6 8.52 -38.00 6.64
CA GLN A 6 7.78 -36.97 5.92
C GLN A 6 8.75 -35.82 5.68
N SER A 7 9.27 -35.74 4.46
CA SER A 7 9.95 -34.54 3.99
C SER A 7 8.95 -33.42 4.04
N HIS A 8 9.12 -32.51 5.01
CA HIS A 8 8.43 -31.24 5.00
C HIS A 8 8.90 -30.48 3.74
N HIS A 9 8.18 -30.64 2.63
CA HIS A 9 8.31 -29.76 1.50
C HIS A 9 7.98 -28.36 1.99
N TYR A 10 8.99 -27.53 2.10
CA TYR A 10 8.87 -26.10 2.26
C TYR A 10 8.21 -25.57 0.98
N ALA A 11 6.91 -25.67 0.90
CA ALA A 11 6.14 -25.01 -0.14
C ALA A 11 6.31 -23.50 0.10
N ARG A 12 7.23 -22.87 -0.62
CA ARG A 12 7.33 -21.43 -0.70
C ARG A 12 5.99 -20.95 -1.25
N CYS A 13 5.13 -20.43 -0.39
CA CYS A 13 3.92 -19.76 -0.84
C CYS A 13 4.37 -18.54 -1.64
N ARG A 14 4.25 -18.61 -2.97
CA ARG A 14 4.51 -17.46 -3.83
C ARG A 14 3.36 -16.48 -3.63
N PRO A 15 3.64 -15.20 -3.35
CA PRO A 15 2.59 -14.21 -3.21
C PRO A 15 1.73 -14.15 -4.48
N ASP A 16 0.43 -13.96 -4.31
CA ASP A 16 -0.46 -13.66 -5.43
C ASP A 16 -0.24 -12.19 -5.86
N TRP A 17 0.55 -12.01 -6.91
CA TRP A 17 0.89 -10.68 -7.44
C TRP A 17 -0.33 -9.92 -7.96
N ARG A 18 -1.35 -10.62 -8.45
CA ARG A 18 -2.61 -9.99 -8.89
C ARG A 18 -3.36 -9.43 -7.69
N ALA A 19 -3.47 -10.21 -6.63
CA ALA A 19 -4.05 -9.75 -5.38
C ALA A 19 -3.27 -8.55 -4.80
N ALA A 20 -1.93 -8.58 -4.85
CA ALA A 20 -1.09 -7.49 -4.37
C ALA A 20 -1.30 -6.18 -5.16
N VAL A 21 -1.39 -6.25 -6.50
CA VAL A 21 -1.67 -5.07 -7.33
C VAL A 21 -3.05 -4.49 -7.02
N VAL A 22 -4.08 -5.33 -6.94
CA VAL A 22 -5.44 -4.86 -6.61
C VAL A 22 -5.49 -4.25 -5.20
N ALA A 23 -4.83 -4.89 -4.23
CA ALA A 23 -4.74 -4.37 -2.87
C ALA A 23 -4.03 -3.01 -2.82
N GLY A 24 -2.95 -2.83 -3.59
CA GLY A 24 -2.24 -1.56 -3.71
C GLY A 24 -3.10 -0.46 -4.32
N LEU A 25 -3.87 -0.76 -5.36
CA LEU A 25 -4.79 0.20 -5.97
C LEU A 25 -5.90 0.63 -4.99
N ILE A 26 -6.50 -0.33 -4.27
CA ILE A 26 -7.56 -0.04 -3.29
C ILE A 26 -7.00 0.77 -2.12
N ALA A 27 -5.94 0.30 -1.50
CA ALA A 27 -5.34 0.97 -0.35
C ALA A 27 -4.79 2.36 -0.73
N GLY A 28 -4.17 2.48 -1.92
CA GLY A 28 -3.72 3.76 -2.45
C GLY A 28 -4.86 4.74 -2.67
N THR A 29 -5.99 4.29 -3.21
CA THR A 29 -7.17 5.15 -3.40
C THR A 29 -7.71 5.63 -2.05
N VAL A 30 -7.85 4.73 -1.06
CA VAL A 30 -8.30 5.10 0.30
C VAL A 30 -7.34 6.10 0.93
N TYR A 31 -6.03 5.85 0.83
CA TYR A 31 -5.00 6.76 1.34
C TYR A 31 -5.06 8.13 0.67
N MET A 32 -5.15 8.18 -0.65
CA MET A 32 -5.23 9.45 -1.40
C MET A 32 -6.45 10.28 -0.98
N VAL A 33 -7.62 9.65 -0.87
CA VAL A 33 -8.83 10.34 -0.42
C VAL A 33 -8.64 10.89 0.99
N LEU A 34 -8.08 10.09 1.89
CA LEU A 34 -7.85 10.51 3.27
C LEU A 34 -6.86 11.67 3.36
N GLU A 35 -5.75 11.62 2.62
CA GLU A 35 -4.75 12.70 2.59
C GLU A 35 -5.34 14.00 2.04
N LEU A 36 -6.12 13.95 0.95
CA LEU A 36 -6.76 15.14 0.41
C LEU A 36 -7.79 15.74 1.37
N LEU A 37 -8.56 14.89 2.07
CA LEU A 37 -9.51 15.35 3.10
C LEU A 37 -8.77 15.96 4.29
N THR A 38 -7.71 15.32 4.75
CA THR A 38 -6.87 15.81 5.85
C THR A 38 -6.22 17.15 5.50
N ALA A 39 -5.62 17.27 4.32
CA ALA A 39 -5.04 18.51 3.84
C ALA A 39 -6.07 19.64 3.83
N ARG A 40 -7.27 19.37 3.32
CA ARG A 40 -8.33 20.38 3.18
C ARG A 40 -8.97 20.79 4.50
N PHE A 41 -9.23 19.83 5.41
CA PHE A 41 -10.08 20.09 6.58
C PHE A 41 -9.31 20.20 7.90
N LEU A 42 -8.15 19.58 8.02
CA LEU A 42 -7.34 19.60 9.25
C LEU A 42 -6.14 20.53 9.14
N LEU A 43 -5.41 20.47 8.03
CA LEU A 43 -4.19 21.24 7.85
C LEU A 43 -4.44 22.60 7.17
N TYR A 44 -5.66 22.84 6.69
CA TYR A 44 -6.03 24.05 5.93
C TYR A 44 -5.13 24.31 4.72
N LEU A 45 -4.47 23.27 4.21
CA LEU A 45 -3.67 23.30 2.99
C LEU A 45 -4.60 23.16 1.77
N GLY A 46 -4.16 23.71 0.65
CA GLY A 46 -4.84 23.45 -0.62
C GLY A 46 -4.70 21.99 -1.02
N ALA A 47 -5.80 21.32 -1.41
CA ALA A 47 -5.71 19.96 -1.96
C ALA A 47 -4.77 19.93 -3.18
N TRP A 48 -4.67 21.02 -3.92
CA TRP A 48 -3.76 21.18 -5.05
C TRP A 48 -2.29 21.20 -4.63
N ASP A 49 -1.97 21.76 -3.47
CA ASP A 49 -0.61 21.76 -2.94
C ASP A 49 -0.13 20.35 -2.64
N THR A 50 -1.01 19.52 -2.06
CA THR A 50 -0.71 18.08 -1.82
C THR A 50 -0.42 17.35 -3.14
N VAL A 51 -1.19 17.61 -4.19
CA VAL A 51 -0.96 17.04 -5.53
C VAL A 51 0.38 17.49 -6.09
N LYS A 52 0.71 18.82 -5.98
CA LYS A 52 2.01 19.36 -6.41
C LYS A 52 3.18 18.73 -5.66
N MET A 53 3.05 18.51 -4.33
CA MET A 53 4.09 17.85 -3.52
C MET A 53 4.42 16.44 -4.01
N VAL A 54 3.41 15.64 -4.33
CA VAL A 54 3.60 14.29 -4.87
C VAL A 54 4.19 14.33 -6.28
N ALA A 55 3.69 15.22 -7.15
CA ALA A 55 4.23 15.40 -8.50
C ALA A 55 5.71 15.82 -8.49
N ALA A 56 6.11 16.64 -7.52
CA ALA A 56 7.49 17.12 -7.36
C ALA A 56 8.52 16.01 -7.14
N ILE A 57 8.12 14.80 -6.75
CA ILE A 57 9.01 13.66 -6.62
C ILE A 57 9.68 13.31 -7.97
N ILE A 58 8.94 13.45 -9.08
CA ILE A 58 9.48 13.13 -10.43
C ILE A 58 9.67 14.37 -11.31
N LEU A 59 8.89 15.45 -11.10
CA LEU A 59 9.01 16.68 -11.88
C LEU A 59 10.03 17.65 -11.28
N GLY A 60 10.48 17.42 -10.05
CA GLY A 60 11.36 18.33 -9.33
C GLY A 60 10.61 19.46 -8.62
N ARG A 61 11.37 20.25 -7.85
CA ARG A 61 10.83 21.34 -7.01
C ARG A 61 10.08 22.44 -7.79
N GLU A 62 10.32 22.54 -9.06
CA GLU A 62 9.63 23.50 -9.94
C GLU A 62 8.12 23.26 -9.96
N ALA A 63 7.68 22.01 -9.77
CA ALA A 63 6.26 21.69 -9.66
C ALA A 63 5.58 22.37 -8.46
N LEU A 64 6.31 22.64 -7.37
CA LEU A 64 5.79 23.31 -6.17
C LEU A 64 5.51 24.80 -6.44
N ALA A 65 6.33 25.43 -7.28
CA ALA A 65 6.18 26.84 -7.66
C ALA A 65 5.20 27.06 -8.82
N SER A 66 4.60 25.98 -9.34
CA SER A 66 3.63 26.08 -10.43
C SER A 66 2.40 26.91 -10.02
N PRO A 67 1.81 27.67 -10.93
CA PRO A 67 0.55 28.37 -10.66
C PRO A 67 -0.52 27.41 -10.13
N ASP A 68 -1.47 27.95 -9.37
CA ASP A 68 -2.61 27.16 -8.84
C ASP A 68 -3.64 26.80 -9.93
N ALA A 69 -3.33 27.10 -11.18
CA ALA A 69 -4.10 26.66 -12.32
C ALA A 69 -3.98 25.14 -12.52
N PHE A 70 -5.08 24.52 -12.87
CA PHE A 70 -5.13 23.08 -13.16
C PHE A 70 -4.13 22.69 -14.25
N SER A 71 -3.37 21.62 -14.01
CA SER A 71 -2.40 21.09 -14.97
C SER A 71 -2.49 19.56 -15.02
N TRP A 72 -2.80 19.02 -16.20
CA TRP A 72 -2.79 17.58 -16.43
C TRP A 72 -1.43 16.94 -16.18
N THR A 73 -0.35 17.62 -16.49
CA THR A 73 1.02 17.14 -16.25
C THR A 73 1.24 16.86 -14.76
N ILE A 74 0.83 17.79 -13.90
CA ILE A 74 0.95 17.62 -12.44
C ILE A 74 0.06 16.50 -11.94
N VAL A 75 -1.19 16.42 -12.39
CA VAL A 75 -2.13 15.35 -11.98
C VAL A 75 -1.62 13.98 -12.39
N LEU A 76 -1.18 13.83 -13.64
CA LEU A 76 -0.68 12.53 -14.13
C LEU A 76 0.63 12.13 -13.45
N ALA A 77 1.54 13.08 -13.21
CA ALA A 77 2.76 12.82 -12.47
C ALA A 77 2.47 12.36 -11.04
N ALA A 78 1.61 13.10 -10.33
CA ALA A 78 1.20 12.74 -8.97
C ALA A 78 0.52 11.37 -8.93
N ALA A 79 -0.45 11.10 -9.80
CA ALA A 79 -1.15 9.82 -9.87
C ALA A 79 -0.19 8.67 -10.17
N THR A 80 0.76 8.87 -11.09
CA THR A 80 1.76 7.85 -11.43
C THR A 80 2.63 7.50 -10.23
N VAL A 81 3.20 8.49 -9.54
CA VAL A 81 4.00 8.27 -8.34
C VAL A 81 3.18 7.58 -7.25
N HIS A 82 2.00 8.12 -6.98
CA HIS A 82 1.14 7.64 -5.91
C HIS A 82 0.77 6.16 -6.09
N TYR A 83 0.23 5.80 -7.25
CA TYR A 83 -0.19 4.40 -7.50
C TYR A 83 0.99 3.46 -7.70
N ALA A 84 2.10 3.90 -8.29
CA ALA A 84 3.30 3.10 -8.37
C ALA A 84 3.82 2.73 -6.97
N LEU A 85 3.96 3.71 -6.08
CA LEU A 85 4.38 3.49 -4.70
C LEU A 85 3.38 2.60 -3.94
N SER A 86 2.09 2.84 -4.07
CA SER A 86 1.05 2.04 -3.42
C SER A 86 1.11 0.57 -3.82
N ILE A 87 1.31 0.28 -5.12
CA ILE A 87 1.46 -1.09 -5.63
C ILE A 87 2.76 -1.73 -5.12
N ILE A 88 3.89 -1.00 -5.16
CA ILE A 88 5.18 -1.50 -4.67
C ILE A 88 5.09 -1.83 -3.18
N LEU A 89 4.50 -0.96 -2.37
CA LEU A 89 4.34 -1.17 -0.94
C LEU A 89 3.39 -2.34 -0.63
N ALA A 90 2.28 -2.46 -1.35
CA ALA A 90 1.38 -3.60 -1.21
C ALA A 90 2.06 -4.93 -1.63
N ALA A 91 2.89 -4.92 -2.67
CA ALA A 91 3.68 -6.07 -3.07
C ALA A 91 4.73 -6.45 -2.01
N ALA A 92 5.39 -5.47 -1.38
CA ALA A 92 6.29 -5.70 -0.26
C ALA A 92 5.55 -6.30 0.96
N LEU A 93 4.37 -5.78 1.28
CA LEU A 93 3.53 -6.33 2.35
C LEU A 93 3.08 -7.77 2.03
N ALA A 94 2.67 -8.06 0.80
CA ALA A 94 2.32 -9.41 0.34
C ALA A 94 3.49 -10.40 0.50
N LEU A 95 4.72 -9.96 0.18
CA LEU A 95 5.92 -10.76 0.43
C LEU A 95 6.12 -11.05 1.93
N ILE A 96 5.91 -10.09 2.80
CA ILE A 96 6.01 -10.26 4.26
C ILE A 96 4.95 -11.26 4.73
N LEU A 97 3.68 -11.04 4.38
CA LEU A 97 2.57 -11.91 4.78
C LEU A 97 2.79 -13.36 4.33
N GLY A 98 3.13 -13.57 3.06
CA GLY A 98 3.36 -14.90 2.50
C GLY A 98 4.62 -15.58 3.05
N SER A 99 5.73 -14.84 3.26
CA SER A 99 6.98 -15.40 3.77
C SER A 99 6.86 -15.92 5.20
N PHE A 100 6.08 -15.27 6.04
CA PHE A 100 5.89 -15.62 7.45
C PHE A 100 4.56 -16.34 7.72
N ARG A 101 3.77 -16.64 6.69
CA ARG A 101 2.43 -17.25 6.80
C ARG A 101 1.48 -16.47 7.72
N LEU A 102 1.59 -15.16 7.70
CA LEU A 102 0.79 -14.25 8.52
C LEU A 102 -0.61 -13.99 7.93
N ASP A 103 -0.87 -14.50 6.74
CA ASP A 103 -2.13 -14.49 5.99
C ASP A 103 -3.15 -15.53 6.50
N SER A 104 -2.73 -16.43 7.40
CA SER A 104 -3.59 -17.49 7.97
C SER A 104 -4.77 -16.95 8.77
N SER A 105 -4.59 -15.79 9.43
CA SER A 105 -5.61 -15.12 10.24
C SER A 105 -5.77 -13.67 9.78
N MET A 106 -7.01 -13.24 9.50
CA MET A 106 -7.30 -11.84 9.12
C MET A 106 -6.80 -10.87 10.19
N GLY A 107 -7.07 -11.15 11.47
CA GLY A 107 -6.65 -10.27 12.56
C GLY A 107 -5.14 -10.09 12.65
N LEU A 108 -4.36 -11.17 12.41
CA LEU A 108 -2.91 -11.09 12.39
C LEU A 108 -2.42 -10.32 11.16
N ALA A 109 -2.99 -10.58 9.99
CA ALA A 109 -2.67 -9.86 8.77
C ALA A 109 -2.94 -8.36 8.92
N SER A 110 -4.10 -7.99 9.48
CA SER A 110 -4.48 -6.60 9.76
C SER A 110 -3.48 -5.92 10.70
N LEU A 111 -3.07 -6.60 11.78
CA LEU A 111 -2.08 -6.07 12.71
C LEU A 111 -0.72 -5.85 12.03
N VAL A 112 -0.26 -6.81 11.24
CA VAL A 112 0.98 -6.69 10.44
C VAL A 112 0.87 -5.55 9.45
N GLY A 113 -0.29 -5.38 8.81
CA GLY A 113 -0.58 -4.26 7.92
C GLY A 113 -0.44 -2.91 8.62
N ILE A 114 -1.03 -2.75 9.82
CA ILE A 114 -0.92 -1.52 10.61
C ILE A 114 0.56 -1.23 10.95
N VAL A 115 1.29 -2.23 11.45
CA VAL A 115 2.72 -2.08 11.79
C VAL A 115 3.55 -1.72 10.55
N PHE A 116 3.27 -2.36 9.43
CA PHE A 116 3.90 -2.03 8.14
C PHE A 116 3.62 -0.59 7.72
N GLY A 117 2.37 -0.14 7.81
CA GLY A 117 2.00 1.25 7.49
C GLY A 117 2.74 2.26 8.37
N VAL A 118 2.84 1.99 9.68
CA VAL A 118 3.64 2.81 10.60
C VAL A 118 5.12 2.82 10.18
N ALA A 119 5.68 1.68 9.81
CA ALA A 119 7.06 1.60 9.33
C ALA A 119 7.26 2.41 8.03
N VAL A 120 6.30 2.35 7.10
CA VAL A 120 6.31 3.18 5.87
C VAL A 120 6.29 4.67 6.21
N TYR A 121 5.46 5.11 7.15
CA TYR A 121 5.46 6.49 7.63
C TYR A 121 6.85 6.91 8.15
N LEU A 122 7.46 6.08 8.98
CA LEU A 122 8.79 6.39 9.52
C LEU A 122 9.84 6.50 8.41
N VAL A 123 9.82 5.59 7.44
CA VAL A 123 10.74 5.65 6.29
C VAL A 123 10.49 6.91 5.46
N ASN A 124 9.24 7.23 5.14
CA ASN A 124 8.90 8.38 4.32
C ASN A 124 9.34 9.69 4.97
N PHE A 125 9.00 9.92 6.23
CA PHE A 125 9.23 11.22 6.86
C PHE A 125 10.60 11.38 7.54
N TYR A 126 11.23 10.29 7.98
CA TYR A 126 12.52 10.37 8.69
C TYR A 126 13.72 9.91 7.86
N ALA A 127 13.51 9.03 6.86
CA ALA A 127 14.59 8.64 5.96
C ALA A 127 14.52 9.42 4.63
N LEU A 128 13.39 9.37 3.91
CA LEU A 128 13.24 10.03 2.61
C LEU A 128 12.98 11.54 2.73
N GLY A 129 12.43 12.02 3.83
CA GLY A 129 12.22 13.45 4.09
C GLY A 129 13.50 14.28 4.02
N ARG A 130 14.68 13.67 4.20
CA ARG A 130 15.97 14.34 3.99
C ARG A 130 16.19 14.75 2.53
N TYR A 131 15.60 14.03 1.59
CA TYR A 131 15.70 14.30 0.15
C TYR A 131 14.51 15.12 -0.34
N PHE A 132 13.34 14.92 0.25
CA PHE A 132 12.07 15.51 -0.10
C PHE A 132 11.53 16.36 1.05
N ASN A 133 12.30 17.36 1.47
CA ASN A 133 12.02 18.17 2.67
C ASN A 133 10.72 18.99 2.59
N TRP A 134 10.10 19.13 1.43
CA TRP A 134 8.78 19.75 1.30
C TRP A 134 7.65 18.94 1.89
N PHE A 135 7.87 17.65 2.23
CA PHE A 135 6.91 16.84 2.97
C PHE A 135 6.95 17.08 4.49
N ASP A 136 7.88 17.86 5.01
CA ASP A 136 7.98 18.12 6.45
C ASP A 136 6.69 18.74 7.03
N GLU A 137 5.98 19.56 6.25
CA GLU A 137 4.71 20.16 6.64
C GLU A 137 3.56 19.13 6.75
N ALA A 138 3.65 18.03 6.03
CA ALA A 138 2.68 16.93 6.08
C ALA A 138 3.02 15.89 7.15
N ARG A 139 4.10 16.09 7.92
CA ARG A 139 4.51 15.19 8.98
C ARG A 139 3.72 15.47 10.25
N GLY A 140 2.71 14.65 10.51
CA GLY A 140 1.84 14.76 11.68
C GLY A 140 1.24 13.42 12.08
N TRP A 141 0.44 13.43 13.15
CA TRP A 141 -0.30 12.25 13.59
C TRP A 141 -1.37 11.84 12.55
N GLU A 142 -1.88 12.79 11.79
CA GLU A 142 -2.84 12.58 10.71
C GLU A 142 -2.25 11.69 9.61
N SER A 143 -1.03 12.02 9.19
CA SER A 143 -0.31 11.26 8.19
C SER A 143 0.12 9.89 8.73
N LEU A 144 0.50 9.80 10.02
CA LEU A 144 0.76 8.53 10.68
C LEU A 144 -0.48 7.63 10.64
N PHE A 145 -1.65 8.18 10.98
CA PHE A 145 -2.92 7.46 10.94
C PHE A 145 -3.26 7.01 9.51
N ALA A 146 -3.07 7.88 8.53
CA ALA A 146 -3.32 7.56 7.12
C ALA A 146 -2.44 6.40 6.64
N HIS A 147 -1.14 6.39 7.02
CA HIS A 147 -0.24 5.30 6.68
C HIS A 147 -0.61 3.98 7.40
N ALA A 148 -0.99 4.04 8.67
CA ALA A 148 -1.46 2.87 9.40
C ALA A 148 -2.73 2.28 8.75
N LEU A 149 -3.66 3.14 8.33
CA LEU A 149 -4.87 2.72 7.62
C LEU A 149 -4.56 2.18 6.22
N PHE A 150 -3.60 2.78 5.49
CA PHE A 150 -3.11 2.23 4.23
C PHE A 150 -2.64 0.78 4.41
N GLY A 151 -1.79 0.53 5.40
CA GLY A 151 -1.27 -0.81 5.66
C GLY A 151 -2.36 -1.81 6.06
N LEU A 152 -3.31 -1.39 6.90
CA LEU A 152 -4.48 -2.18 7.26
C LEU A 152 -5.30 -2.59 6.03
N VAL A 153 -5.70 -1.60 5.21
CA VAL A 153 -6.52 -1.84 4.00
C VAL A 153 -5.75 -2.70 2.98
N ALA A 154 -4.44 -2.46 2.82
CA ALA A 154 -3.62 -3.25 1.91
C ALA A 154 -3.54 -4.74 2.34
N ALA A 155 -3.36 -5.01 3.65
CA ALA A 155 -3.33 -6.38 4.17
C ALA A 155 -4.67 -7.09 4.00
N ASP A 156 -5.77 -6.43 4.38
CA ASP A 156 -7.10 -7.01 4.32
C ASP A 156 -7.54 -7.26 2.88
N ALA A 157 -7.31 -6.31 1.98
CA ALA A 157 -7.59 -6.46 0.56
C ALA A 157 -6.75 -7.59 -0.05
N TYR A 158 -5.44 -7.65 0.26
CA TYR A 158 -4.56 -8.72 -0.22
C TYR A 158 -5.08 -10.10 0.19
N CYS A 159 -5.31 -10.33 1.48
CA CYS A 159 -5.80 -11.60 1.99
C CYS A 159 -7.17 -11.97 1.39
N HIS A 160 -8.05 -10.98 1.20
CA HIS A 160 -9.36 -11.21 0.59
C HIS A 160 -9.23 -11.74 -0.86
N PHE A 161 -8.44 -11.04 -1.69
CA PHE A 161 -8.30 -11.40 -3.11
C PHE A 161 -7.46 -12.65 -3.31
N GLU A 162 -6.42 -12.88 -2.51
CA GLU A 162 -5.63 -14.11 -2.52
C GLU A 162 -6.51 -15.34 -2.27
N ARG A 163 -7.33 -15.32 -1.20
CA ARG A 163 -8.26 -16.41 -0.88
C ARG A 163 -9.29 -16.64 -1.99
N ARG A 164 -9.81 -15.57 -2.57
CA ARG A 164 -10.75 -15.64 -3.69
C ARG A 164 -10.10 -16.27 -4.93
N ASN A 165 -8.88 -15.88 -5.26
CA ASN A 165 -8.13 -16.44 -6.37
C ASN A 165 -7.79 -17.91 -6.15
N ALA A 166 -7.37 -18.29 -4.93
CA ALA A 166 -7.12 -19.67 -4.55
C ALA A 166 -8.38 -20.55 -4.70
N ALA A 167 -9.53 -20.06 -4.24
CA ALA A 167 -10.80 -20.77 -4.38
C ALA A 167 -11.22 -20.98 -5.85
N ALA A 168 -10.94 -20.03 -6.72
CA ALA A 168 -11.26 -20.11 -8.15
C ALA A 168 -10.42 -21.17 -8.91
N HIS A 169 -9.28 -21.57 -8.37
CA HIS A 169 -8.37 -22.56 -8.96
C HIS A 169 -8.54 -23.96 -8.39
N MET A 170 -9.45 -24.18 -7.41
CA MET A 170 -9.74 -25.52 -6.92
C MET A 170 -10.55 -26.33 -7.95
N PRO A 171 -10.18 -27.60 -8.23
CA PRO A 171 -10.98 -28.50 -9.06
C PRO A 171 -12.39 -28.63 -8.50
N GLN A 172 -13.40 -28.45 -9.33
CA GLN A 172 -14.79 -28.72 -8.96
C GLN A 172 -14.90 -30.20 -8.58
N PRO A 173 -15.56 -30.56 -7.46
CA PRO A 173 -15.86 -31.95 -7.18
C PRO A 173 -16.65 -32.52 -8.35
N SER A 174 -16.16 -33.62 -8.94
CA SER A 174 -16.87 -34.34 -9.98
C SER A 174 -18.25 -34.70 -9.42
N SER A 175 -19.32 -34.33 -10.14
CA SER A 175 -20.67 -34.76 -9.80
C SER A 175 -20.72 -36.28 -9.66
N PRO A 176 -21.29 -36.81 -8.58
CA PRO A 176 -21.45 -38.25 -8.43
C PRO A 176 -22.26 -38.83 -9.60
N PRO A 177 -21.95 -40.07 -10.02
CA PRO A 177 -22.64 -40.73 -11.14
C PRO A 177 -24.12 -40.95 -10.89
#